data_20dd64e284e5173b856a1302342e0d2d
#
_entry.id   20dd64e284e5173b856a1302342e0d2d
#
_cell.length_a   1.000
_cell.length_b   1.000
_cell.length_c   1.000
_cell.angle_alpha   90.00
_cell.angle_beta   90.00
_cell.angle_gamma   90.00
#
_symmetry.space_group_name_H-M   'P 1'
#
loop_
_entity.id
_entity.type
_entity.pdbx_description
1 polymer ?
#
loop_
_entity_poly.entity_id
_entity_poly.type
_entity_poly.pdbx_seq_one_letter_code
_entity_poly.pdbx_strand_id
1 'polypeptide(L)'
;MSALYTDPHMDPWIIRLTELLALPEYGLSTVFVVSFISATLLPLGSEPVVFGLVKLNPALFWPAVLVATAGNTLGGAVDWWMGFGAHKVVNKYKDSSNHGRALRWLEKLGPKACLLAWLPAVGDPLCAVAGWLKLPFWPCLVYMAIGKFFRYLLFTGGLIWAFPGGFHG
;
A
#
# COMPACT_ATOMS: atom_id res chain seq x y z
N MET A 1 -2.08 12.44 28.92
CA MET A 1 -3.27 11.57 29.09
C MET A 1 -4.47 12.46 28.82
N SER A 2 -4.77 12.71 27.54
CA SER A 2 -5.92 13.53 27.13
C SER A 2 -7.10 12.58 26.89
N ALA A 3 -8.15 12.76 27.69
CA ALA A 3 -9.39 12.04 27.55
C ALA A 3 -9.91 12.23 26.12
N LEU A 4 -10.05 11.13 25.39
CA LEU A 4 -10.78 11.10 24.14
C LEU A 4 -12.20 11.56 24.45
N TYR A 5 -12.60 12.64 23.79
CA TYR A 5 -13.96 13.17 23.87
C TYR A 5 -14.92 12.08 23.39
N THR A 6 -15.60 11.43 24.34
CA THR A 6 -16.64 10.44 24.06
C THR A 6 -17.91 11.21 23.72
N ASP A 7 -18.21 11.29 22.43
CA ASP A 7 -19.52 11.72 21.94
C ASP A 7 -20.57 10.77 22.55
N PRO A 8 -21.57 11.27 23.31
CA PRO A 8 -22.57 10.43 24.00
C PRO A 8 -23.44 9.61 23.04
N HIS A 9 -23.33 9.82 21.73
CA HIS A 9 -24.05 9.08 20.70
C HIS A 9 -23.23 7.96 20.04
N MET A 10 -21.95 7.77 20.41
CA MET A 10 -21.16 6.68 19.86
C MET A 10 -21.38 5.39 20.63
N ASP A 11 -21.62 4.30 19.89
CA ASP A 11 -21.78 2.96 20.47
C ASP A 11 -20.52 2.54 21.27
N PRO A 12 -20.68 1.91 22.45
CA PRO A 12 -19.55 1.53 23.31
C PRO A 12 -18.50 0.64 22.61
N TRP A 13 -18.90 -0.13 21.61
CA TRP A 13 -17.98 -0.96 20.85
C TRP A 13 -17.09 -0.14 19.89
N ILE A 14 -17.59 0.98 19.34
CA ILE A 14 -16.82 1.89 18.49
C ILE A 14 -15.74 2.57 19.34
N ILE A 15 -16.08 3.01 20.55
CA ILE A 15 -15.13 3.62 21.48
C ILE A 15 -14.01 2.62 21.81
N ARG A 16 -14.35 1.39 22.16
CA ARG A 16 -13.36 0.34 22.44
C ARG A 16 -12.46 0.05 21.23
N LEU A 17 -13.03 0.03 20.04
CA LEU A 17 -12.29 -0.22 18.81
C LEU A 17 -11.31 0.91 18.50
N THR A 18 -11.72 2.16 18.69
CA THR A 18 -10.83 3.33 18.51
C THR A 18 -9.73 3.38 19.55
N GLU A 19 -10.03 3.02 20.81
CA GLU A 19 -9.02 2.92 21.87
C GLU A 19 -7.99 1.82 21.58
N LEU A 20 -8.44 0.63 21.15
CA LEU A 20 -7.55 -0.46 20.77
C LEU A 20 -6.67 -0.09 19.56
N LEU A 21 -7.23 0.53 18.53
CA LEU A 21 -6.50 0.97 17.34
C LEU A 21 -5.52 2.11 17.64
N ALA A 22 -5.79 2.92 18.67
CA ALA A 22 -4.87 3.97 19.12
C ALA A 22 -3.63 3.41 19.83
N LEU A 23 -3.66 2.16 20.30
CA LEU A 23 -2.48 1.49 20.85
C LEU A 23 -1.48 1.15 19.74
N PRO A 24 -0.17 1.45 19.93
CA PRO A 24 0.83 1.22 18.90
C PRO A 24 0.85 -0.20 18.36
N GLU A 25 0.71 -1.19 19.22
CA GLU A 25 0.79 -2.61 18.86
C GLU A 25 -0.36 -3.05 17.93
N TYR A 26 -1.59 -2.69 18.26
CA TYR A 26 -2.77 -3.08 17.47
C TYR A 26 -2.94 -2.19 16.23
N GLY A 27 -2.70 -0.89 16.36
CA GLY A 27 -2.80 0.06 15.25
C GLY A 27 -1.81 -0.24 14.13
N LEU A 28 -0.54 -0.48 14.46
CA LEU A 28 0.49 -0.82 13.46
C LEU A 28 0.27 -2.19 12.83
N SER A 29 -0.17 -3.19 13.61
CA SER A 29 -0.53 -4.51 13.08
C SER A 29 -1.69 -4.42 12.10
N THR A 30 -2.71 -3.64 12.43
CA THR A 30 -3.86 -3.39 11.53
C THR A 30 -3.42 -2.69 10.25
N VAL A 31 -2.58 -1.66 10.34
CA VAL A 31 -2.02 -0.97 9.18
C VAL A 31 -1.24 -1.94 8.30
N PHE A 32 -0.41 -2.81 8.88
CA PHE A 32 0.35 -3.80 8.12
C PHE A 32 -0.57 -4.75 7.34
N VAL A 33 -1.53 -5.38 8.04
CA VAL A 33 -2.45 -6.36 7.44
C VAL A 33 -3.31 -5.70 6.35
N VAL A 34 -3.88 -4.54 6.63
CA VAL A 34 -4.71 -3.81 5.65
C VAL A 34 -3.88 -3.38 4.44
N SER A 35 -2.66 -2.89 4.66
CA SER A 35 -1.78 -2.48 3.56
C SER A 35 -1.34 -3.67 2.70
N PHE A 36 -1.09 -4.83 3.31
CA PHE A 36 -0.78 -6.06 2.61
C PHE A 36 -1.97 -6.55 1.76
N ILE A 37 -3.16 -6.65 2.36
CA ILE A 37 -4.38 -7.10 1.68
C ILE A 37 -4.80 -6.13 0.57
N SER A 38 -4.71 -4.82 0.81
CA SER A 38 -5.02 -3.79 -0.19
C SER A 38 -4.16 -3.92 -1.43
N ALA A 39 -2.89 -4.29 -1.26
CA ALA A 39 -1.97 -4.45 -2.38
C ALA A 39 -2.27 -5.69 -3.23
N THR A 40 -2.82 -6.75 -2.62
CA THR A 40 -3.02 -8.04 -3.32
C THR A 40 -4.43 -8.21 -3.89
N LEU A 41 -5.46 -7.67 -3.24
CA LEU A 41 -6.86 -8.02 -3.54
C LEU A 41 -7.73 -6.83 -3.95
N LEU A 42 -7.39 -5.63 -3.52
CA LEU A 42 -8.27 -4.47 -3.70
C LEU A 42 -7.49 -3.27 -4.25
N PRO A 43 -7.98 -2.63 -5.32
CA PRO A 43 -7.42 -1.36 -5.80
C PRO A 43 -7.77 -0.18 -4.87
N LEU A 44 -8.29 -0.47 -3.68
CA LEU A 44 -8.60 0.50 -2.65
C LEU A 44 -7.33 0.72 -1.81
N GLY A 45 -6.88 1.97 -1.77
CA GLY A 45 -5.70 2.33 -0.98
C GLY A 45 -5.89 2.09 0.52
N SER A 46 -4.83 1.72 1.20
CA SER A 46 -4.78 1.65 2.68
C SER A 46 -4.51 3.01 3.33
N GLU A 47 -4.43 4.07 2.54
CA GLU A 47 -4.15 5.45 2.98
C GLU A 47 -5.15 5.95 4.05
N PRO A 48 -6.47 5.68 3.95
CA PRO A 48 -7.41 6.11 4.98
C PRO A 48 -7.12 5.48 6.34
N VAL A 49 -6.65 4.22 6.38
CA VAL A 49 -6.33 3.52 7.63
C VAL A 49 -5.06 4.09 8.25
N VAL A 50 -4.03 4.36 7.43
CA VAL A 50 -2.80 5.02 7.88
C VAL A 50 -3.10 6.42 8.42
N PHE A 51 -3.90 7.19 7.68
CA PHE A 51 -4.31 8.54 8.10
C PHE A 51 -5.12 8.50 9.40
N GLY A 52 -6.07 7.57 9.54
CA GLY A 52 -6.86 7.40 10.76
C GLY A 52 -5.97 7.10 11.97
N LEU A 53 -5.03 6.17 11.85
CA LEU A 53 -4.09 5.84 12.93
C LEU A 53 -3.24 7.06 13.33
N VAL A 54 -2.70 7.79 12.37
CA VAL A 54 -1.88 8.97 12.64
C VAL A 54 -2.69 10.11 13.25
N LYS A 55 -3.97 10.25 12.88
CA LYS A 55 -4.88 11.22 13.52
C LYS A 55 -5.16 10.86 14.99
N LEU A 56 -5.32 9.57 15.30
CA LEU A 56 -5.51 9.10 16.68
C LEU A 56 -4.22 9.24 17.51
N ASN A 57 -3.07 8.99 16.89
CA ASN A 57 -1.77 9.06 17.55
C ASN A 57 -0.70 9.65 16.61
N PRO A 58 -0.50 10.97 16.60
CA PRO A 58 0.46 11.65 15.73
C PRO A 58 1.92 11.18 15.91
N ALA A 59 2.28 10.66 17.08
CA ALA A 59 3.62 10.11 17.33
C ALA A 59 3.91 8.87 16.48
N LEU A 60 2.87 8.20 15.97
CA LEU A 60 2.99 7.01 15.12
C LEU A 60 3.14 7.32 13.63
N PHE A 61 3.29 8.57 13.21
CA PHE A 61 3.43 8.95 11.79
C PHE A 61 4.49 8.13 11.07
N TRP A 62 5.73 8.17 11.56
CA TRP A 62 6.84 7.44 10.93
C TRP A 62 6.69 5.91 11.00
N PRO A 63 6.38 5.34 12.19
CA PRO A 63 6.10 3.90 12.27
C PRO A 63 4.97 3.45 11.34
N ALA A 64 3.87 4.19 11.25
CA ALA A 64 2.74 3.87 10.39
C ALA A 64 3.11 3.88 8.91
N VAL A 65 3.83 4.92 8.44
CA VAL A 65 4.31 5.01 7.06
C VAL A 65 5.26 3.86 6.72
N LEU A 66 6.18 3.52 7.61
CA LEU A 66 7.13 2.42 7.38
C LEU A 66 6.43 1.06 7.35
N VAL A 67 5.55 0.80 8.30
CA VAL A 67 4.79 -0.46 8.40
C VAL A 67 3.84 -0.61 7.21
N ALA A 68 3.14 0.45 6.81
CA ALA A 68 2.28 0.45 5.63
C ALA A 68 3.10 0.18 4.35
N THR A 69 4.25 0.82 4.22
CA THR A 69 5.18 0.59 3.09
C THR A 69 5.63 -0.86 3.05
N ALA A 70 6.03 -1.44 4.19
CA ALA A 70 6.46 -2.83 4.27
C ALA A 70 5.31 -3.80 3.88
N GLY A 71 4.13 -3.66 4.48
CA GLY A 71 2.97 -4.48 4.18
C GLY A 71 2.57 -4.42 2.71
N ASN A 72 2.46 -3.21 2.17
CA ASN A 72 2.08 -2.99 0.78
C ASN A 72 3.17 -3.44 -0.21
N THR A 73 4.46 -3.36 0.15
CA THR A 73 5.56 -3.88 -0.68
C THR A 73 5.55 -5.39 -0.72
N LEU A 74 5.28 -6.04 0.41
CA LEU A 74 5.12 -7.50 0.46
C LEU A 74 3.92 -7.96 -0.38
N GLY A 75 2.80 -7.22 -0.35
CA GLY A 75 1.67 -7.48 -1.24
C GLY A 75 2.08 -7.38 -2.71
N GLY A 76 2.77 -6.32 -3.11
CA GLY A 76 3.30 -6.18 -4.47
C GLY A 76 4.34 -7.26 -4.85
N ALA A 77 5.07 -7.81 -3.88
CA ALA A 77 5.92 -8.99 -4.11
C ALA A 77 5.09 -10.24 -4.44
N VAL A 78 3.97 -10.44 -3.75
CA VAL A 78 3.01 -11.52 -4.08
C VAL A 78 2.46 -11.33 -5.49
N ASP A 79 2.07 -10.12 -5.87
CA ASP A 79 1.59 -9.82 -7.22
C ASP A 79 2.65 -10.13 -8.28
N TRP A 80 3.91 -9.76 -8.00
CA TRP A 80 5.04 -10.12 -8.88
C TRP A 80 5.16 -11.63 -9.05
N TRP A 81 5.08 -12.42 -7.95
CA TRP A 81 5.11 -13.89 -8.01
C TRP A 81 3.92 -14.46 -8.76
N MET A 82 2.74 -13.89 -8.59
CA MET A 82 1.53 -14.30 -9.33
C MET A 82 1.70 -14.03 -10.83
N GLY A 83 2.21 -12.86 -11.22
CA GLY A 83 2.51 -12.51 -12.60
C GLY A 83 3.56 -13.46 -13.22
N PHE A 84 4.63 -13.75 -12.48
CA PHE A 84 5.66 -14.69 -12.89
C PHE A 84 5.12 -16.12 -13.09
N GLY A 85 4.27 -16.58 -12.18
CA GLY A 85 3.60 -17.87 -12.28
C GLY A 85 2.64 -17.94 -13.48
N ALA A 86 1.83 -16.90 -13.66
CA ALA A 86 0.90 -16.79 -14.77
C ALA A 86 1.61 -16.85 -16.14
N HIS A 87 2.78 -16.21 -16.27
CA HIS A 87 3.60 -16.30 -17.48
C HIS A 87 3.95 -17.75 -17.83
N LYS A 88 4.33 -18.57 -16.85
CA LYS A 88 4.68 -20.00 -17.07
C LYS A 88 3.48 -20.79 -17.57
N VAL A 89 2.28 -20.51 -17.09
CA VAL A 89 1.05 -21.23 -17.45
C VAL A 89 0.57 -20.81 -18.84
N VAL A 90 0.51 -19.51 -19.12
CA VAL A 90 -0.04 -18.99 -20.38
C VAL A 90 0.87 -19.28 -21.57
N ASN A 91 2.19 -19.16 -21.42
CA ASN A 91 3.12 -19.50 -22.51
C ASN A 91 3.14 -21.01 -22.86
N LYS A 92 2.62 -21.86 -21.98
CA LYS A 92 2.41 -23.27 -22.31
C LYS A 92 1.28 -23.46 -23.34
N TYR A 93 0.35 -22.48 -23.41
CA TYR A 93 -0.87 -22.59 -24.21
C TYR A 93 -0.97 -21.54 -25.35
N LYS A 94 -0.11 -20.55 -25.42
CA LYS A 94 -0.22 -19.48 -26.40
C LYS A 94 1.14 -18.90 -26.76
N ASP A 95 1.54 -19.11 -27.99
CA ASP A 95 2.63 -18.39 -28.65
C ASP A 95 2.13 -16.96 -28.98
N SER A 96 2.30 -16.04 -28.04
CA SER A 96 1.77 -14.67 -28.16
C SER A 96 2.92 -13.67 -28.31
N SER A 97 3.39 -13.52 -29.55
CA SER A 97 4.43 -12.56 -29.94
C SER A 97 3.96 -11.11 -30.04
N ASN A 98 2.71 -10.79 -29.74
CA ASN A 98 2.16 -9.46 -29.92
C ASN A 98 1.96 -8.74 -28.58
N HIS A 99 3.08 -8.36 -27.95
CA HIS A 99 3.06 -7.51 -26.75
C HIS A 99 2.61 -6.10 -27.11
N GLY A 100 1.55 -5.63 -26.45
CA GLY A 100 1.04 -4.27 -26.62
C GLY A 100 2.10 -3.19 -26.39
N ARG A 101 1.87 -1.97 -26.92
CA ARG A 101 2.82 -0.85 -26.83
C ARG A 101 3.25 -0.54 -25.38
N ALA A 102 2.34 -0.69 -24.42
CA ALA A 102 2.60 -0.48 -22.99
C ALA A 102 3.59 -1.50 -22.42
N LEU A 103 3.46 -2.78 -22.77
CA LEU A 103 4.38 -3.85 -22.32
C LEU A 103 5.80 -3.61 -22.84
N ARG A 104 5.94 -3.23 -24.11
CA ARG A 104 7.26 -2.88 -24.70
C ARG A 104 7.90 -1.66 -24.03
N TRP A 105 7.08 -0.70 -23.57
CA TRP A 105 7.57 0.44 -22.82
C TRP A 105 8.09 0.03 -21.43
N LEU A 106 7.35 -0.86 -20.75
CA LEU A 106 7.75 -1.45 -19.47
C LEU A 106 9.03 -2.29 -19.58
N GLU A 107 9.18 -3.07 -20.65
CA GLU A 107 10.42 -3.82 -20.93
C GLU A 107 11.62 -2.88 -21.09
N LYS A 108 11.46 -1.73 -21.77
CA LYS A 108 12.53 -0.74 -21.93
C LYS A 108 12.93 -0.07 -20.62
N LEU A 109 11.98 0.23 -19.74
CA LEU A 109 12.24 0.79 -18.42
C LEU A 109 12.84 -0.24 -17.45
N GLY A 110 12.57 -1.51 -17.69
CA GLY A 110 13.00 -2.60 -16.83
C GLY A 110 12.48 -2.45 -15.39
N PRO A 111 13.28 -2.83 -14.38
CA PRO A 111 12.87 -2.75 -12.97
C PRO A 111 12.48 -1.34 -12.49
N LYS A 112 12.99 -0.29 -13.14
CA LYS A 112 12.67 1.10 -12.83
C LYS A 112 11.19 1.42 -13.03
N ALA A 113 10.49 0.67 -13.88
CA ALA A 113 9.06 0.78 -14.06
C ALA A 113 8.29 0.56 -12.74
N CYS A 114 8.81 -0.28 -11.84
CA CYS A 114 8.22 -0.54 -10.54
C CYS A 114 8.23 0.68 -9.61
N LEU A 115 9.00 1.74 -9.91
CA LEU A 115 8.90 3.01 -9.21
C LEU A 115 7.49 3.63 -9.36
N LEU A 116 6.82 3.39 -10.50
CA LEU A 116 5.44 3.83 -10.73
C LEU A 116 4.42 3.11 -9.84
N ALA A 117 4.85 2.18 -8.99
CA ALA A 117 4.02 1.59 -7.94
C ALA A 117 3.49 2.61 -6.92
N TRP A 118 3.97 3.86 -6.95
CA TRP A 118 3.40 4.97 -6.18
C TRP A 118 2.01 5.40 -6.69
N LEU A 119 1.68 5.13 -7.96
CA LEU A 119 0.39 5.51 -8.53
C LEU A 119 -0.73 4.64 -7.94
N PRO A 120 -1.80 5.25 -7.38
CA PRO A 120 -2.94 4.50 -6.87
C PRO A 120 -3.63 3.75 -8.02
N ALA A 121 -4.14 2.57 -7.74
CA ALA A 121 -4.84 1.67 -8.66
C ALA A 121 -4.00 1.07 -9.81
N VAL A 122 -2.97 1.76 -10.29
CA VAL A 122 -2.10 1.29 -11.40
C VAL A 122 -0.85 0.58 -10.87
N GLY A 123 -0.40 0.96 -9.67
CA GLY A 123 0.87 0.50 -9.11
C GLY A 123 0.90 -1.00 -8.84
N ASP A 124 -0.15 -1.56 -8.26
CA ASP A 124 -0.21 -2.97 -7.89
C ASP A 124 -0.34 -3.89 -9.12
N PRO A 125 -1.22 -3.63 -10.12
CA PRO A 125 -1.20 -4.34 -11.39
C PRO A 125 0.16 -4.28 -12.09
N LEU A 126 0.89 -3.17 -11.97
CA LEU A 126 2.21 -3.02 -12.55
C LEU A 126 3.23 -4.00 -11.94
N CYS A 127 3.10 -4.31 -10.65
CA CYS A 127 3.92 -5.32 -9.99
C CYS A 127 3.70 -6.71 -10.58
N ALA A 128 2.45 -7.09 -10.85
CA ALA A 128 2.11 -8.33 -11.52
C ALA A 128 2.66 -8.38 -12.97
N VAL A 129 2.57 -7.27 -13.70
CA VAL A 129 3.14 -7.16 -15.05
C VAL A 129 4.66 -7.28 -15.03
N ALA A 130 5.34 -6.69 -14.05
CA ALA A 130 6.79 -6.84 -13.88
C ALA A 130 7.19 -8.30 -13.67
N GLY A 131 6.42 -9.05 -12.90
CA GLY A 131 6.58 -10.50 -12.74
C GLY A 131 6.32 -11.26 -14.03
N TRP A 132 5.26 -10.91 -14.77
CA TRP A 132 4.95 -11.48 -16.09
C TRP A 132 6.09 -11.30 -17.08
N LEU A 133 6.71 -10.12 -17.11
CA LEU A 133 7.87 -9.80 -17.97
C LEU A 133 9.17 -10.42 -17.45
N LYS A 134 9.14 -11.17 -16.35
CA LYS A 134 10.32 -11.78 -15.70
C LYS A 134 11.42 -10.78 -15.35
N LEU A 135 11.04 -9.56 -15.00
CA LEU A 135 12.00 -8.58 -14.53
C LEU A 135 12.66 -9.07 -13.23
N PRO A 136 13.92 -8.74 -12.97
CA PRO A 136 14.64 -9.24 -11.80
C PRO A 136 13.93 -8.78 -10.51
N PHE A 137 13.62 -9.76 -9.63
CA PHE A 137 12.79 -9.56 -8.43
C PHE A 137 13.34 -8.50 -7.47
N TRP A 138 14.61 -8.61 -7.09
CA TRP A 138 15.21 -7.72 -6.09
C TRP A 138 15.22 -6.24 -6.50
N PRO A 139 15.67 -5.87 -7.71
CA PRO A 139 15.54 -4.49 -8.15
C PRO A 139 14.09 -4.01 -8.21
N CYS A 140 13.15 -4.84 -8.69
CA CYS A 140 11.74 -4.48 -8.69
C CYS A 140 11.24 -4.21 -7.26
N LEU A 141 11.57 -5.07 -6.30
CA LEU A 141 11.17 -4.92 -4.90
C LEU A 141 11.66 -3.60 -4.30
N VAL A 142 12.92 -3.22 -4.56
CA VAL A 142 13.49 -1.95 -4.08
C VAL A 142 12.75 -0.76 -4.68
N TYR A 143 12.53 -0.76 -6.00
CA TYR A 143 11.80 0.34 -6.66
C TYR A 143 10.33 0.41 -6.22
N MET A 144 9.67 -0.73 -5.99
CA MET A 144 8.33 -0.80 -5.39
C MET A 144 8.32 -0.16 -4.00
N ALA A 145 9.26 -0.55 -3.13
CA ALA A 145 9.35 -0.03 -1.76
C ALA A 145 9.53 1.49 -1.76
N ILE A 146 10.42 2.02 -2.61
CA ILE A 146 10.66 3.46 -2.76
C ILE A 146 9.36 4.16 -3.23
N GLY A 147 8.73 3.65 -4.28
CA GLY A 147 7.50 4.23 -4.82
C GLY A 147 6.37 4.25 -3.78
N LYS A 148 6.14 3.13 -3.11
CA LYS A 148 5.10 3.01 -2.07
C LYS A 148 5.40 3.87 -0.84
N PHE A 149 6.66 3.99 -0.44
CA PHE A 149 7.06 4.89 0.64
C PHE A 149 6.72 6.34 0.33
N PHE A 150 7.07 6.84 -0.87
CA PHE A 150 6.71 8.19 -1.29
C PHE A 150 5.19 8.38 -1.37
N ARG A 151 4.45 7.38 -1.82
CA ARG A 151 2.99 7.40 -1.82
C ARG A 151 2.44 7.65 -0.43
N TYR A 152 2.78 6.83 0.57
CA TYR A 152 2.30 7.01 1.93
C TYR A 152 2.74 8.33 2.54
N LEU A 153 3.98 8.73 2.31
CA LEU A 153 4.50 10.01 2.80
C LEU A 153 3.71 11.20 2.26
N LEU A 154 3.47 11.23 0.94
CA LEU A 154 2.77 12.33 0.27
C LEU A 154 1.28 12.34 0.62
N PHE A 155 0.61 11.19 0.59
CA PHE A 155 -0.83 11.13 0.89
C PHE A 155 -1.10 11.39 2.38
N THR A 156 -0.40 10.72 3.29
CA THR A 156 -0.62 10.92 4.73
C THR A 156 -0.19 12.32 5.16
N GLY A 157 0.98 12.78 4.73
CA GLY A 157 1.46 14.13 5.02
C GLY A 157 0.58 15.20 4.40
N GLY A 158 0.16 15.03 3.15
CA GLY A 158 -0.75 15.94 2.45
C GLY A 158 -2.13 16.02 3.09
N LEU A 159 -2.69 14.89 3.53
CA LEU A 159 -3.98 14.86 4.24
C LEU A 159 -3.89 15.53 5.62
N ILE A 160 -2.79 15.32 6.35
CA ILE A 160 -2.57 16.00 7.64
C ILE A 160 -2.45 17.52 7.41
N TRP A 161 -1.75 17.94 6.37
CA TRP A 161 -1.63 19.36 6.02
C TRP A 161 -2.96 19.98 5.56
N ALA A 162 -3.75 19.25 4.78
CA ALA A 162 -5.04 19.71 4.26
C ALA A 162 -6.14 19.76 5.35
N PHE A 163 -6.04 18.88 6.35
CA PHE A 163 -6.98 18.79 7.47
C PHE A 163 -6.26 18.95 8.82
N PRO A 164 -5.72 20.14 9.12
CA PRO A 164 -4.98 20.39 10.35
C PRO A 164 -5.85 20.35 11.60
N GLY A 165 -7.20 20.42 11.48
CA GLY A 165 -8.12 20.20 12.57
C GLY A 165 -8.05 18.74 13.02
N GLY A 166 -7.46 18.49 14.21
CA GLY A 166 -7.73 17.26 14.95
C GLY A 166 -9.24 17.15 15.18
N PHE A 167 -9.71 15.98 15.62
CA PHE A 167 -11.09 15.82 16.16
C PHE A 167 -11.22 16.65 17.47
N HIS A 168 -10.92 17.95 17.39
CA HIS A 168 -11.16 18.95 18.41
C HIS A 168 -12.30 19.82 17.86
N GLY A 169 -13.49 19.33 17.97
CA GLY A 169 -14.73 20.06 17.87
C GLY A 169 -15.44 19.94 19.17
#